data_1c2c9dda6b527ae41d2f8388e49b0438
#
_entry.id   1c2c9dda6b527ae41d2f8388e49b0438
#
_cell.length_a   1.000
_cell.length_b   1.000
_cell.length_c   1.000
_cell.angle_alpha   90.00
_cell.angle_beta   90.00
_cell.angle_gamma   90.00
#
_symmetry.space_group_name_H-M   'P 1'
#
loop_
_entity.id
_entity.type
_entity.pdbx_description
1 polymer ?
#
loop_
_entity_poly.entity_id
_entity_poly.type
_entity_poly.pdbx_seq_one_letter_code
_entity_poly.pdbx_strand_id
1 'polypeptide(L)'
;MQSFASDLFEGKSGEIISIPAATEDKSNVLTFKTSTGTKQLVSLPFVKKDLVITRHHVNVKVNWVNFGESRITIADESKVTLSTKDQARANNEAIQIKTALSRSSTEITPSFDFIAPVPGIVTSPFGKQRFVNDLPRSAHLALDLRGAVGTPIVAPLKGKVVLIGDYFYTGLTLILDHGYGLFSSYAHMSEIKVKLNDLVEQSHEIGLVGATGRVTGPHLHWTVYFDGNKVNPESLIQEGYLNSIL
;
A
#
# COMPACT_ATOMS: atom_id res chain seq x y z
N MET A 1 24.06 14.00 24.36
CA MET A 1 23.86 12.84 23.48
C MET A 1 23.10 11.78 24.28
N GLN A 2 21.78 11.68 24.09
CA GLN A 2 21.02 10.55 24.64
C GLN A 2 21.30 9.33 23.73
N SER A 3 21.84 8.29 24.34
CA SER A 3 22.14 7.02 23.65
C SER A 3 20.82 6.27 23.45
N PHE A 4 20.27 6.32 22.25
CA PHE A 4 19.11 5.47 21.84
C PHE A 4 19.53 4.04 21.46
N ALA A 5 20.78 3.64 21.77
CA ALA A 5 21.37 2.38 21.33
C ALA A 5 20.82 1.11 22.03
N SER A 6 19.84 1.22 22.94
CA SER A 6 19.33 0.07 23.71
C SER A 6 17.83 -0.23 23.50
N ASP A 7 17.05 0.68 22.93
CA ASP A 7 15.62 0.46 22.81
C ASP A 7 15.31 -0.36 21.55
N LEU A 8 14.82 -1.57 21.74
CA LEU A 8 14.30 -2.43 20.69
C LEU A 8 12.80 -2.18 20.55
N PHE A 9 12.40 -1.53 19.47
CA PHE A 9 10.99 -1.39 19.11
C PHE A 9 10.49 -2.67 18.47
N GLU A 10 9.18 -2.93 18.52
CA GLU A 10 8.57 -4.12 17.94
C GLU A 10 7.30 -3.76 17.19
N GLY A 11 7.01 -4.53 16.14
CA GLY A 11 5.76 -4.48 15.40
C GLY A 11 5.64 -5.67 14.46
N LYS A 12 4.48 -5.83 13.85
CA LYS A 12 4.20 -6.94 12.95
C LYS A 12 4.50 -6.59 11.50
N SER A 13 4.70 -7.60 10.72
CA SER A 13 4.85 -7.54 9.27
C SER A 13 3.72 -6.72 8.62
N GLY A 14 4.07 -5.64 7.90
CA GLY A 14 3.12 -4.75 7.23
C GLY A 14 2.45 -3.69 8.10
N GLU A 15 2.83 -3.53 9.36
CA GLU A 15 2.35 -2.46 10.23
C GLU A 15 3.12 -1.14 10.03
N ILE A 16 2.50 -0.06 10.48
CA ILE A 16 3.17 1.22 10.76
C ILE A 16 3.28 1.34 12.27
N ILE A 17 4.45 1.71 12.76
CA ILE A 17 4.70 1.98 14.18
C ILE A 17 5.26 3.38 14.38
N SER A 18 5.16 3.91 15.59
CA SER A 18 5.83 5.14 15.95
C SER A 18 7.13 4.86 16.71
N ILE A 19 8.16 5.65 16.41
CA ILE A 19 9.45 5.65 17.09
C ILE A 19 9.81 7.09 17.48
N PRO A 20 10.71 7.32 18.44
CA PRO A 20 11.22 8.65 18.72
C PRO A 20 11.81 9.29 17.46
N ALA A 21 11.48 10.55 17.20
CA ALA A 21 12.09 11.29 16.09
C ALA A 21 13.54 11.64 16.44
N ALA A 22 14.45 11.51 15.47
CA ALA A 22 15.82 11.98 15.64
C ALA A 22 15.84 13.51 15.75
N THR A 23 16.63 14.05 16.66
CA THR A 23 16.72 15.50 16.94
C THR A 23 17.36 16.29 15.78
N GLU A 24 18.05 15.61 14.88
CA GLU A 24 18.85 16.21 13.78
C GLU A 24 18.33 15.89 12.39
N ASP A 25 17.28 15.07 12.25
CA ASP A 25 16.77 14.68 10.94
C ASP A 25 15.93 15.82 10.34
N LYS A 26 16.58 16.65 9.50
CA LYS A 26 15.96 17.72 8.72
C LYS A 26 15.36 17.22 7.41
N SER A 27 15.42 15.92 7.15
CA SER A 27 14.87 15.32 5.95
C SER A 27 13.35 15.21 6.07
N ASN A 28 12.67 15.18 4.95
CA ASN A 28 11.24 15.06 4.67
C ASN A 28 10.48 13.96 5.46
N VAL A 29 10.74 13.84 6.77
CA VAL A 29 10.13 12.88 7.67
C VAL A 29 8.94 13.51 8.37
N LEU A 30 7.81 12.86 8.29
CA LEU A 30 6.61 13.28 9.00
C LEU A 30 6.76 13.02 10.50
N THR A 31 6.69 14.08 11.30
CA THR A 31 6.82 14.01 12.76
C THR A 31 5.56 14.48 13.46
N PHE A 32 5.29 13.91 14.63
CA PHE A 32 4.14 14.21 15.47
C PHE A 32 4.60 14.60 16.87
N LYS A 33 4.07 15.70 17.39
CA LYS A 33 4.27 16.09 18.79
C LYS A 33 3.27 15.34 19.68
N THR A 34 3.77 14.64 20.68
CA THR A 34 2.97 13.92 21.68
C THR A 34 3.34 14.38 23.09
N SER A 35 2.58 13.95 24.10
CA SER A 35 2.91 14.23 25.51
C SER A 35 4.23 13.63 25.95
N THR A 36 4.73 12.59 25.27
CA THR A 36 5.98 11.89 25.57
C THR A 36 7.17 12.33 24.70
N GLY A 37 6.98 13.33 23.83
CA GLY A 37 8.02 13.85 22.94
C GLY A 37 7.63 13.84 21.48
N THR A 38 8.58 14.15 20.59
CA THR A 38 8.35 14.10 19.14
C THR A 38 8.56 12.68 18.65
N LYS A 39 7.59 12.16 17.90
CA LYS A 39 7.62 10.84 17.28
C LYS A 39 7.58 10.93 15.76
N GLN A 40 8.08 9.91 15.09
CA GLN A 40 7.96 9.70 13.65
C GLN A 40 7.36 8.33 13.37
N LEU A 41 6.67 8.20 12.25
CA LEU A 41 6.11 6.94 11.81
C LEU A 41 7.10 6.23 10.88
N VAL A 42 7.17 4.91 11.02
CA VAL A 42 7.95 4.03 10.14
C VAL A 42 7.12 2.82 9.75
N SER A 43 7.25 2.41 8.51
CA SER A 43 6.60 1.19 8.03
C SER A 43 7.49 -0.02 8.23
N LEU A 44 6.87 -1.16 8.52
CA LEU A 44 7.55 -2.43 8.67
C LEU A 44 7.36 -3.28 7.41
N PRO A 45 8.44 -3.84 6.85
CA PRO A 45 8.36 -4.67 5.64
C PRO A 45 7.55 -5.95 5.90
N PHE A 46 6.98 -6.49 4.83
CA PHE A 46 6.46 -7.86 4.87
C PHE A 46 7.64 -8.84 4.97
N VAL A 47 7.66 -9.66 6.02
CA VAL A 47 8.71 -10.65 6.28
C VAL A 47 8.12 -12.06 6.38
N LYS A 48 8.94 -13.09 6.10
CA LYS A 48 8.55 -14.51 6.16
C LYS A 48 9.08 -15.23 7.41
N LYS A 49 9.80 -14.51 8.26
CA LYS A 49 10.30 -14.91 9.59
C LYS A 49 10.63 -13.65 10.37
N ASP A 50 10.74 -13.74 11.67
CA ASP A 50 11.17 -12.62 12.51
C ASP A 50 12.51 -12.05 12.00
N LEU A 51 12.58 -10.72 11.97
CA LEU A 51 13.73 -10.00 11.45
C LEU A 51 13.96 -8.73 12.28
N VAL A 52 15.21 -8.44 12.63
CA VAL A 52 15.60 -7.15 13.21
C VAL A 52 16.14 -6.28 12.08
N ILE A 53 15.60 -5.08 11.97
CA ILE A 53 16.03 -4.05 11.00
C ILE A 53 16.42 -2.78 11.73
N THR A 54 17.25 -1.95 11.10
CA THR A 54 17.51 -0.59 11.60
C THR A 54 16.65 0.39 10.81
N ARG A 55 15.93 1.26 11.51
CA ARG A 55 15.15 2.36 10.96
C ARG A 55 15.46 3.63 11.73
N HIS A 56 15.88 4.70 11.02
CA HIS A 56 16.15 6.01 11.62
C HIS A 56 16.94 5.94 12.94
N HIS A 57 18.03 5.17 12.97
CA HIS A 57 18.95 4.99 14.12
C HIS A 57 18.41 4.13 15.28
N VAL A 58 17.22 3.56 15.19
CA VAL A 58 16.70 2.59 16.17
C VAL A 58 16.62 1.18 15.57
N ASN A 59 16.73 0.17 16.43
CA ASN A 59 16.51 -1.21 16.05
C ASN A 59 15.03 -1.56 16.22
N VAL A 60 14.46 -2.20 15.20
CA VAL A 60 13.07 -2.63 15.20
C VAL A 60 13.00 -4.11 14.89
N LYS A 61 12.39 -4.87 15.77
CA LYS A 61 12.03 -6.28 15.52
C LYS A 61 10.72 -6.33 14.75
N VAL A 62 10.78 -6.86 13.55
CA VAL A 62 9.60 -7.14 12.74
C VAL A 62 9.18 -8.58 13.00
N ASN A 63 8.07 -8.75 13.69
CA ASN A 63 7.53 -10.05 13.99
C ASN A 63 6.78 -10.60 12.75
N TRP A 64 7.12 -11.82 12.35
CA TRP A 64 6.38 -12.52 11.31
C TRP A 64 4.95 -12.82 11.77
N VAL A 65 4.02 -12.75 10.82
CA VAL A 65 2.62 -13.09 11.05
C VAL A 65 2.19 -14.14 10.03
N ASN A 66 1.49 -15.17 10.47
CA ASN A 66 0.84 -16.10 9.58
C ASN A 66 -0.50 -15.52 9.12
N PHE A 67 -0.50 -14.92 7.94
CA PHE A 67 -1.70 -14.35 7.30
C PHE A 67 -2.56 -15.40 6.57
N GLY A 68 -2.17 -16.69 6.63
CA GLY A 68 -2.84 -17.76 5.91
C GLY A 68 -2.48 -17.84 4.42
N GLU A 69 -3.20 -18.70 3.72
CA GLU A 69 -2.96 -18.98 2.29
C GLU A 69 -4.18 -18.67 1.45
N SER A 70 -3.95 -18.40 0.16
CA SER A 70 -4.97 -18.31 -0.88
C SER A 70 -4.55 -19.18 -2.05
N ARG A 71 -5.37 -20.16 -2.40
CA ARG A 71 -5.15 -21.08 -3.52
C ARG A 71 -6.15 -20.79 -4.62
N ILE A 72 -5.63 -20.56 -5.83
CA ILE A 72 -6.42 -20.19 -7.00
C ILE A 72 -6.07 -21.16 -8.13
N THR A 73 -7.07 -21.70 -8.77
CA THR A 73 -6.90 -22.48 -10.01
C THR A 73 -7.26 -21.62 -11.20
N ILE A 74 -6.35 -21.49 -12.15
CA ILE A 74 -6.52 -20.78 -13.41
C ILE A 74 -6.43 -21.80 -14.53
N ALA A 75 -7.52 -21.99 -15.27
CA ALA A 75 -7.57 -22.95 -16.38
C ALA A 75 -6.74 -22.51 -17.60
N ASP A 76 -6.63 -21.19 -17.81
CA ASP A 76 -5.84 -20.62 -18.90
C ASP A 76 -4.37 -20.50 -18.49
N GLU A 77 -3.55 -21.46 -18.90
CA GLU A 77 -2.13 -21.51 -18.57
C GLU A 77 -1.34 -20.31 -19.12
N SER A 78 -1.81 -19.67 -20.20
CA SER A 78 -1.16 -18.45 -20.73
C SER A 78 -1.17 -17.29 -19.74
N LYS A 79 -2.13 -17.28 -18.80
CA LYS A 79 -2.21 -16.32 -17.70
C LYS A 79 -1.37 -16.70 -16.50
N VAL A 80 -0.87 -17.94 -16.44
CA VAL A 80 -0.01 -18.46 -15.37
C VAL A 80 1.46 -18.34 -15.75
N THR A 81 1.80 -18.72 -16.99
CA THR A 81 3.17 -18.62 -17.53
C THR A 81 3.18 -17.60 -18.66
N LEU A 82 3.90 -16.50 -18.44
CA LEU A 82 3.93 -15.38 -19.38
C LEU A 82 4.75 -15.72 -20.63
N SER A 83 4.32 -15.19 -21.79
CA SER A 83 5.17 -15.10 -22.96
C SER A 83 6.35 -14.15 -22.69
N THR A 84 7.45 -14.29 -23.46
CA THR A 84 8.60 -13.37 -23.39
C THR A 84 8.16 -11.91 -23.59
N LYS A 85 7.21 -11.66 -24.48
CA LYS A 85 6.64 -10.33 -24.76
C LYS A 85 5.91 -9.77 -23.52
N ASP A 86 5.04 -10.58 -22.92
CA ASP A 86 4.25 -10.14 -21.74
C ASP A 86 5.15 -9.96 -20.53
N GLN A 87 6.19 -10.79 -20.38
CA GLN A 87 7.18 -10.60 -19.31
C GLN A 87 7.95 -9.28 -19.48
N ALA A 88 8.38 -8.95 -20.70
CA ALA A 88 9.04 -7.67 -20.97
C ALA A 88 8.09 -6.48 -20.70
N ARG A 89 6.82 -6.57 -21.11
CA ARG A 89 5.78 -5.59 -20.82
C ARG A 89 5.64 -5.41 -19.30
N ALA A 90 5.41 -6.48 -18.54
CA ALA A 90 5.23 -6.44 -17.10
C ALA A 90 6.46 -5.87 -16.35
N ASN A 91 7.67 -6.18 -16.82
CA ASN A 91 8.90 -5.62 -16.24
C ASN A 91 8.99 -4.10 -16.44
N ASN A 92 8.69 -3.60 -17.65
CA ASN A 92 8.69 -2.16 -17.94
C ASN A 92 7.63 -1.42 -17.13
N GLU A 93 6.43 -2.00 -16.98
CA GLU A 93 5.33 -1.47 -16.18
C GLU A 93 5.70 -1.40 -14.69
N ALA A 94 6.37 -2.42 -14.17
CA ALA A 94 6.88 -2.42 -12.79
C ALA A 94 7.88 -1.27 -12.54
N ILE A 95 8.71 -0.93 -13.54
CA ILE A 95 9.63 0.22 -13.45
C ILE A 95 8.84 1.53 -13.40
N GLN A 96 7.80 1.70 -14.21
CA GLN A 96 6.95 2.90 -14.20
C GLN A 96 6.28 3.10 -12.84
N ILE A 97 5.67 2.06 -12.29
CA ILE A 97 5.04 2.08 -10.96
C ILE A 97 6.08 2.42 -9.89
N LYS A 98 7.24 1.77 -9.89
CA LYS A 98 8.32 2.04 -8.95
C LYS A 98 8.81 3.50 -9.04
N THR A 99 8.91 4.03 -10.25
CA THR A 99 9.32 5.43 -10.47
C THR A 99 8.29 6.40 -9.91
N ALA A 100 6.99 6.17 -10.11
CA ALA A 100 5.93 6.99 -9.53
C ALA A 100 5.98 6.98 -7.99
N LEU A 101 6.22 5.81 -7.38
CA LEU A 101 6.32 5.65 -5.93
C LEU A 101 7.62 6.18 -5.30
N SER A 102 8.63 6.56 -6.11
CA SER A 102 9.92 7.07 -5.62
C SER A 102 9.96 8.58 -5.39
N ARG A 103 8.92 9.32 -5.80
CA ARG A 103 8.88 10.79 -5.78
C ARG A 103 7.66 11.26 -4.99
N SER A 104 7.75 11.21 -3.68
CA SER A 104 6.68 11.76 -2.84
C SER A 104 6.82 13.26 -2.66
N SER A 105 5.68 13.94 -2.68
CA SER A 105 5.58 15.37 -2.36
C SER A 105 5.64 15.58 -0.84
N THR A 106 6.12 16.75 -0.43
CA THR A 106 5.99 17.26 0.96
C THR A 106 4.98 18.40 1.07
N GLU A 107 4.30 18.73 -0.04
CA GLU A 107 3.27 19.78 -0.07
C GLU A 107 1.96 19.33 0.57
N ILE A 108 1.71 18.02 0.65
CA ILE A 108 0.55 17.42 1.30
C ILE A 108 1.02 16.76 2.59
N THR A 109 0.44 17.15 3.73
CA THR A 109 0.65 16.47 5.01
C THR A 109 -0.49 15.49 5.24
N PRO A 110 -0.25 14.16 5.26
CA PRO A 110 -1.31 13.18 5.44
C PRO A 110 -1.84 13.20 6.87
N SER A 111 -3.18 13.15 7.01
CA SER A 111 -3.85 13.05 8.31
C SER A 111 -3.83 11.65 8.89
N PHE A 112 -3.63 10.62 8.08
CA PHE A 112 -3.84 9.20 8.39
C PHE A 112 -5.28 8.82 8.80
N ASP A 113 -6.26 9.72 8.64
CA ASP A 113 -7.68 9.43 8.86
C ASP A 113 -8.27 8.81 7.59
N PHE A 114 -7.88 7.59 7.29
CA PHE A 114 -8.31 6.89 6.08
C PHE A 114 -9.78 6.51 6.14
N ILE A 115 -10.48 6.72 5.03
CA ILE A 115 -11.78 6.07 4.77
C ILE A 115 -11.61 4.89 3.81
N ALA A 116 -12.54 3.96 3.83
CA ALA A 116 -12.57 2.88 2.85
C ALA A 116 -12.85 3.44 1.45
N PRO A 117 -12.04 3.12 0.42
CA PRO A 117 -12.23 3.65 -0.93
C PRO A 117 -13.48 3.09 -1.64
N VAL A 118 -14.01 1.96 -1.17
CA VAL A 118 -15.24 1.33 -1.65
C VAL A 118 -16.01 0.81 -0.44
N PRO A 119 -17.33 0.99 -0.35
CA PRO A 119 -18.16 0.48 0.74
C PRO A 119 -18.42 -1.03 0.58
N GLY A 120 -17.37 -1.82 0.43
CA GLY A 120 -17.43 -3.26 0.18
C GLY A 120 -16.85 -4.09 1.32
N ILE A 121 -17.20 -5.38 1.32
CA ILE A 121 -16.57 -6.34 2.23
C ILE A 121 -15.18 -6.74 1.72
N VAL A 122 -14.28 -7.02 2.64
CA VAL A 122 -12.95 -7.58 2.34
C VAL A 122 -13.12 -8.99 1.78
N THR A 123 -12.65 -9.23 0.57
CA THR A 123 -12.66 -10.54 -0.08
C THR A 123 -11.30 -11.23 -0.01
N SER A 124 -10.22 -10.45 0.02
CA SER A 124 -8.88 -10.97 0.24
C SER A 124 -8.09 -9.99 1.12
N PRO A 125 -7.79 -10.34 2.38
CA PRO A 125 -7.00 -9.49 3.27
C PRO A 125 -5.54 -9.46 2.89
N PHE A 126 -4.81 -8.51 3.49
CA PHE A 126 -3.36 -8.35 3.36
C PHE A 126 -2.59 -9.58 3.87
N GLY A 127 -1.48 -9.87 3.23
CA GLY A 127 -0.44 -10.79 3.72
C GLY A 127 -0.59 -12.25 3.30
N LYS A 128 -1.76 -12.68 2.77
CA LYS A 128 -1.96 -14.09 2.38
C LYS A 128 -0.92 -14.57 1.37
N GLN A 129 -0.28 -15.71 1.64
CA GLN A 129 0.56 -16.39 0.68
C GLN A 129 -0.31 -16.93 -0.46
N ARG A 130 -0.01 -16.52 -1.70
CA ARG A 130 -0.77 -16.99 -2.88
C ARG A 130 -0.14 -18.23 -3.50
N PHE A 131 -1.00 -19.14 -3.93
CA PHE A 131 -0.66 -20.26 -4.81
C PHE A 131 -1.59 -20.21 -6.03
N VAL A 132 -1.00 -20.31 -7.22
CA VAL A 132 -1.74 -20.38 -8.49
C VAL A 132 -1.36 -21.70 -9.15
N ASN A 133 -2.35 -22.57 -9.38
CA ASN A 133 -2.14 -23.94 -9.86
C ASN A 133 -1.07 -24.65 -9.01
N ASP A 134 -1.18 -24.53 -7.67
CA ASP A 134 -0.25 -25.06 -6.65
C ASP A 134 1.19 -24.49 -6.71
N LEU A 135 1.49 -23.60 -7.64
CA LEU A 135 2.77 -22.92 -7.70
C LEU A 135 2.79 -21.70 -6.77
N PRO A 136 3.80 -21.56 -5.90
CA PRO A 136 3.90 -20.43 -5.00
C PRO A 136 4.08 -19.13 -5.79
N ARG A 137 3.37 -18.07 -5.38
CA ARG A 137 3.44 -16.70 -5.91
C ARG A 137 3.77 -15.73 -4.79
N SER A 138 3.98 -14.46 -5.14
CA SER A 138 4.15 -13.40 -4.13
C SER A 138 2.93 -13.30 -3.23
N ALA A 139 3.15 -12.98 -1.96
CA ALA A 139 2.06 -12.72 -1.01
C ALA A 139 1.16 -11.58 -1.51
N HIS A 140 -0.11 -11.61 -1.09
CA HIS A 140 -1.09 -10.57 -1.37
C HIS A 140 -0.86 -9.36 -0.47
N LEU A 141 -0.06 -8.38 -0.91
CA LEU A 141 0.26 -7.19 -0.13
C LEU A 141 -0.66 -6.02 -0.51
N ALA A 142 -1.96 -6.25 -0.39
CA ALA A 142 -3.04 -5.32 -0.69
C ALA A 142 -4.32 -5.76 0.04
N LEU A 143 -5.37 -4.98 -0.09
CA LEU A 143 -6.71 -5.31 0.35
C LEU A 143 -7.63 -5.42 -0.87
N ASP A 144 -8.27 -6.58 -1.08
CA ASP A 144 -9.28 -6.71 -2.12
C ASP A 144 -10.67 -6.43 -1.53
N LEU A 145 -11.33 -5.41 -2.07
CA LEU A 145 -12.66 -4.97 -1.65
C LEU A 145 -13.70 -5.34 -2.72
N ARG A 146 -14.76 -6.04 -2.33
CA ARG A 146 -15.84 -6.40 -3.24
C ARG A 146 -16.55 -5.16 -3.77
N GLY A 147 -16.77 -5.10 -5.09
CA GLY A 147 -17.60 -4.11 -5.74
C GLY A 147 -18.06 -4.64 -7.09
N ALA A 148 -19.30 -4.37 -7.47
CA ALA A 148 -19.74 -4.63 -8.85
C ALA A 148 -19.00 -3.68 -9.82
N VAL A 149 -18.90 -4.08 -11.09
CA VAL A 149 -18.41 -3.15 -12.14
C VAL A 149 -19.23 -1.87 -12.11
N GLY A 150 -18.57 -0.72 -12.10
CA GLY A 150 -19.22 0.58 -12.01
C GLY A 150 -19.45 1.09 -10.58
N THR A 151 -19.11 0.32 -9.52
CA THR A 151 -19.15 0.85 -8.15
C THR A 151 -18.15 2.00 -8.01
N PRO A 152 -18.57 3.18 -7.47
CA PRO A 152 -17.66 4.31 -7.27
C PRO A 152 -16.48 3.97 -6.35
N ILE A 153 -15.30 4.44 -6.74
CA ILE A 153 -14.08 4.43 -5.92
C ILE A 153 -13.80 5.86 -5.50
N VAL A 154 -13.65 6.10 -4.21
CA VAL A 154 -13.32 7.43 -3.67
C VAL A 154 -11.89 7.48 -3.14
N ALA A 155 -11.30 8.68 -3.15
CA ALA A 155 -10.01 8.93 -2.53
C ALA A 155 -10.11 8.73 -1.00
N PRO A 156 -9.29 7.85 -0.39
CA PRO A 156 -9.36 7.60 1.05
C PRO A 156 -8.74 8.71 1.89
N LEU A 157 -7.89 9.53 1.28
CA LEU A 157 -7.28 10.76 1.81
C LEU A 157 -7.11 11.77 0.68
N LYS A 158 -6.86 13.04 1.04
CA LYS A 158 -6.35 14.02 0.09
C LYS A 158 -5.08 13.51 -0.57
N GLY A 159 -4.94 13.72 -1.89
CA GLY A 159 -3.77 13.25 -2.62
C GLY A 159 -3.65 13.87 -4.01
N LYS A 160 -2.47 13.69 -4.60
CA LYS A 160 -2.18 14.08 -5.98
C LYS A 160 -2.10 12.84 -6.87
N VAL A 161 -2.74 12.88 -8.02
CA VAL A 161 -2.63 11.80 -9.02
C VAL A 161 -1.24 11.79 -9.63
N VAL A 162 -0.47 10.73 -9.39
CA VAL A 162 0.93 10.60 -9.85
C VAL A 162 1.14 9.53 -10.90
N LEU A 163 0.16 8.63 -11.09
CA LEU A 163 0.20 7.63 -12.15
C LEU A 163 -1.21 7.28 -12.60
N ILE A 164 -1.38 7.15 -13.92
CA ILE A 164 -2.54 6.55 -14.60
C ILE A 164 -1.99 5.65 -15.70
N GLY A 165 -2.50 4.42 -15.81
CA GLY A 165 -2.11 3.52 -16.90
C GLY A 165 -2.95 2.26 -16.97
N ASP A 166 -2.80 1.52 -18.07
CA ASP A 166 -3.36 0.18 -18.23
C ASP A 166 -2.21 -0.84 -18.27
N TYR A 167 -2.13 -1.64 -17.22
CA TYR A 167 -1.02 -2.53 -16.93
C TYR A 167 -1.43 -4.00 -17.04
N PHE A 168 -0.50 -4.85 -17.45
CA PHE A 168 -0.73 -6.26 -17.69
C PHE A 168 -1.39 -6.98 -16.51
N TYR A 169 -0.84 -6.78 -15.31
CA TYR A 169 -1.36 -7.44 -14.12
C TYR A 169 -2.51 -6.69 -13.46
N THR A 170 -2.39 -5.40 -13.34
CA THR A 170 -3.29 -4.58 -12.52
C THR A 170 -4.38 -3.91 -13.35
N GLY A 171 -4.35 -4.05 -14.69
CA GLY A 171 -5.31 -3.41 -15.59
C GLY A 171 -5.30 -1.89 -15.44
N LEU A 172 -6.44 -1.28 -15.60
CA LEU A 172 -6.59 0.16 -15.43
C LEU A 172 -6.29 0.54 -13.98
N THR A 173 -5.24 1.34 -13.81
CA THR A 173 -4.59 1.60 -12.52
C THR A 173 -4.38 3.09 -12.29
N LEU A 174 -4.64 3.52 -11.06
CA LEU A 174 -4.40 4.87 -10.56
C LEU A 174 -3.49 4.80 -9.32
N ILE A 175 -2.58 5.78 -9.15
CA ILE A 175 -1.83 5.98 -7.91
C ILE A 175 -2.00 7.43 -7.44
N LEU A 176 -2.32 7.59 -6.15
CA LEU A 176 -2.32 8.85 -5.43
C LEU A 176 -1.07 8.96 -4.54
N ASP A 177 -0.43 10.13 -4.56
CA ASP A 177 0.57 10.56 -3.59
C ASP A 177 -0.12 11.40 -2.51
N HIS A 178 -0.08 10.94 -1.27
CA HIS A 178 -0.64 11.64 -0.10
C HIS A 178 0.40 12.47 0.64
N GLY A 179 1.63 12.48 0.13
CA GLY A 179 2.77 13.16 0.72
C GLY A 179 3.58 12.31 1.70
N TYR A 180 4.82 12.72 1.94
CA TYR A 180 5.75 12.11 2.90
C TYR A 180 5.95 10.60 2.74
N GLY A 181 5.97 10.10 1.51
CA GLY A 181 6.16 8.68 1.21
C GLY A 181 4.92 7.81 1.38
N LEU A 182 3.76 8.42 1.60
CA LEU A 182 2.48 7.74 1.68
C LEU A 182 1.77 7.77 0.33
N PHE A 183 1.50 6.59 -0.24
CA PHE A 183 0.81 6.42 -1.52
C PHE A 183 -0.31 5.40 -1.41
N SER A 184 -1.31 5.54 -2.26
CA SER A 184 -2.32 4.50 -2.46
C SER A 184 -2.49 4.18 -3.95
N SER A 185 -2.69 2.90 -4.27
CA SER A 185 -2.86 2.40 -5.63
C SER A 185 -4.18 1.65 -5.76
N TYR A 186 -4.89 1.92 -6.84
CA TYR A 186 -6.21 1.39 -7.19
C TYR A 186 -6.09 0.64 -8.50
N ALA A 187 -6.39 -0.65 -8.49
CA ALA A 187 -6.24 -1.50 -9.66
C ALA A 187 -7.55 -2.18 -10.05
N HIS A 188 -7.55 -2.78 -11.24
CA HIS A 188 -8.68 -3.46 -11.86
C HIS A 188 -9.87 -2.55 -12.17
N MET A 189 -9.64 -1.23 -12.28
CA MET A 189 -10.68 -0.24 -12.53
C MET A 189 -11.33 -0.44 -13.90
N SER A 190 -12.59 -0.02 -14.05
CA SER A 190 -13.27 0.08 -15.36
C SER A 190 -13.18 1.46 -15.97
N GLU A 191 -13.04 2.49 -15.11
CA GLU A 191 -12.95 3.89 -15.53
C GLU A 191 -12.13 4.69 -14.51
N ILE A 192 -11.34 5.66 -15.00
CA ILE A 192 -10.66 6.67 -14.18
C ILE A 192 -11.29 8.03 -14.48
N LYS A 193 -11.74 8.73 -13.45
CA LYS A 193 -12.48 10.01 -13.55
C LYS A 193 -11.64 11.25 -13.27
N VAL A 194 -10.35 11.07 -13.01
CA VAL A 194 -9.39 12.14 -12.73
C VAL A 194 -8.24 12.10 -13.72
N LYS A 195 -7.43 13.15 -13.76
CA LYS A 195 -6.29 13.28 -14.66
C LYS A 195 -4.98 13.27 -13.89
N LEU A 196 -3.90 12.95 -14.59
CA LEU A 196 -2.55 13.05 -14.05
C LEU A 196 -2.29 14.48 -13.54
N ASN A 197 -1.73 14.58 -12.33
CA ASN A 197 -1.47 15.79 -11.55
C ASN A 197 -2.69 16.45 -10.92
N ASP A 198 -3.90 15.93 -11.06
CA ASP A 198 -5.05 16.44 -10.30
C ASP A 198 -4.80 16.30 -8.80
N LEU A 199 -5.20 17.31 -8.04
CA LEU A 199 -5.28 17.26 -6.58
C LEU A 199 -6.71 16.89 -6.21
N VAL A 200 -6.87 15.81 -5.47
CA VAL A 200 -8.17 15.29 -5.03
C VAL A 200 -8.30 15.38 -3.52
N GLU A 201 -9.45 15.81 -3.04
CA GLU A 201 -9.78 15.81 -1.61
C GLU A 201 -10.27 14.40 -1.19
N GLN A 202 -10.26 14.13 0.11
CA GLN A 202 -10.88 12.90 0.65
C GLN A 202 -12.35 12.80 0.21
N SER A 203 -12.82 11.60 -0.07
CA SER A 203 -14.17 11.27 -0.59
C SER A 203 -14.42 11.71 -2.04
N HIS A 204 -13.47 12.33 -2.72
CA HIS A 204 -13.61 12.65 -4.15
C HIS A 204 -13.65 11.34 -4.97
N GLU A 205 -14.62 11.22 -5.88
CA GLU A 205 -14.73 10.06 -6.77
C GLU A 205 -13.61 10.06 -7.81
N ILE A 206 -12.74 9.06 -7.74
CA ILE A 206 -11.53 8.94 -8.59
C ILE A 206 -11.69 7.97 -9.75
N GLY A 207 -12.76 7.15 -9.73
CA GLY A 207 -13.05 6.19 -10.79
C GLY A 207 -14.03 5.11 -10.35
N LEU A 208 -14.10 4.02 -11.11
CA LEU A 208 -15.08 2.95 -10.93
C LEU A 208 -14.40 1.57 -10.84
N VAL A 209 -14.93 0.71 -9.97
CA VAL A 209 -14.54 -0.71 -9.88
C VAL A 209 -14.76 -1.39 -11.22
N GLY A 210 -13.84 -2.25 -11.59
CA GLY A 210 -13.90 -3.05 -12.81
C GLY A 210 -13.40 -4.47 -12.61
N ALA A 211 -12.95 -5.05 -13.73
CA ALA A 211 -12.34 -6.38 -13.81
C ALA A 211 -11.24 -6.41 -14.89
N THR A 212 -10.50 -5.30 -15.05
CA THR A 212 -9.40 -5.19 -16.02
C THR A 212 -8.12 -5.84 -15.50
N GLY A 213 -7.20 -6.17 -16.40
CA GLY A 213 -5.97 -6.87 -16.05
C GLY A 213 -6.17 -8.36 -15.71
N ARG A 214 -5.36 -8.90 -14.79
CA ARG A 214 -5.40 -10.31 -14.43
C ARG A 214 -6.23 -10.56 -13.17
N VAL A 215 -7.51 -10.77 -13.32
CA VAL A 215 -8.48 -10.98 -12.23
C VAL A 215 -9.37 -12.18 -12.47
N THR A 216 -10.03 -12.66 -11.44
CA THR A 216 -11.06 -13.72 -11.50
C THR A 216 -12.48 -13.17 -11.46
N GLY A 217 -12.65 -11.90 -11.14
CA GLY A 217 -13.94 -11.23 -11.07
C GLY A 217 -13.84 -9.80 -10.58
N PRO A 218 -14.94 -9.02 -10.61
CA PRO A 218 -14.92 -7.61 -10.24
C PRO A 218 -14.57 -7.39 -8.76
N HIS A 219 -13.59 -6.51 -8.51
CA HIS A 219 -13.21 -6.01 -7.18
C HIS A 219 -12.26 -4.83 -7.32
N LEU A 220 -12.10 -4.06 -6.26
CA LEU A 220 -11.00 -3.13 -6.14
C LEU A 220 -9.83 -3.83 -5.45
N HIS A 221 -8.67 -3.85 -6.10
CA HIS A 221 -7.39 -4.20 -5.47
C HIS A 221 -6.73 -2.91 -5.00
N TRP A 222 -6.71 -2.70 -3.67
CA TRP A 222 -6.22 -1.48 -3.03
C TRP A 222 -4.93 -1.75 -2.28
N THR A 223 -3.85 -1.06 -2.67
CA THR A 223 -2.53 -1.15 -2.02
C THR A 223 -2.18 0.19 -1.40
N VAL A 224 -1.68 0.17 -0.17
CA VAL A 224 -1.08 1.35 0.46
C VAL A 224 0.41 1.12 0.65
N TYR A 225 1.18 2.16 0.33
CA TYR A 225 2.64 2.19 0.50
C TYR A 225 2.98 3.30 1.47
N PHE A 226 3.89 3.03 2.38
CA PHE A 226 4.47 4.04 3.25
C PHE A 226 5.97 3.76 3.42
N ASP A 227 6.78 4.81 3.32
CA ASP A 227 8.25 4.71 3.48
C ASP A 227 8.86 3.53 2.69
N GLY A 228 8.41 3.36 1.44
CA GLY A 228 8.88 2.33 0.50
C GLY A 228 8.36 0.91 0.73
N ASN A 229 7.59 0.64 1.78
CA ASN A 229 6.98 -0.65 2.05
C ASN A 229 5.48 -0.65 1.74
N LYS A 230 4.94 -1.82 1.38
CA LYS A 230 3.50 -2.05 1.37
C LYS A 230 3.04 -2.32 2.80
N VAL A 231 2.05 -1.57 3.25
CA VAL A 231 1.47 -1.68 4.59
C VAL A 231 0.06 -2.26 4.52
N ASN A 232 -0.44 -2.79 5.65
CA ASN A 232 -1.77 -3.37 5.72
C ASN A 232 -2.85 -2.27 5.66
N PRO A 233 -3.63 -2.16 4.56
CA PRO A 233 -4.63 -1.10 4.43
C PRO A 233 -5.80 -1.24 5.41
N GLU A 234 -6.11 -2.46 5.86
CA GLU A 234 -7.21 -2.73 6.77
C GLU A 234 -6.99 -2.08 8.14
N SER A 235 -5.73 -1.98 8.59
CA SER A 235 -5.40 -1.26 9.83
C SER A 235 -5.65 0.23 9.69
N LEU A 236 -5.37 0.81 8.53
CA LEU A 236 -5.44 2.25 8.31
C LEU A 236 -6.86 2.82 8.33
N ILE A 237 -7.86 2.00 7.93
CA ILE A 237 -9.28 2.41 7.92
C ILE A 237 -9.98 2.24 9.28
N GLN A 238 -9.25 1.83 10.31
CA GLN A 238 -9.79 1.75 11.67
C GLN A 238 -9.86 3.15 12.28
N GLU A 239 -11.00 3.49 12.88
CA GLU A 239 -11.19 4.77 13.54
C GLU A 239 -10.11 5.02 14.61
N GLY A 240 -9.51 6.19 14.59
CA GLY A 240 -8.46 6.57 15.54
C GLY A 240 -7.12 5.85 15.36
N TYR A 241 -6.88 5.23 14.21
CA TYR A 241 -5.65 4.47 13.94
C TYR A 241 -4.38 5.26 14.28
N LEU A 242 -4.25 6.51 13.82
CA LEU A 242 -3.07 7.33 14.10
C LEU A 242 -2.83 7.49 15.60
N ASN A 243 -3.89 7.79 16.35
CA ASN A 243 -3.81 7.95 17.83
C ASN A 243 -3.43 6.65 18.53
N SER A 244 -3.78 5.49 17.96
CA SER A 244 -3.46 4.18 18.53
C SER A 244 -1.98 3.82 18.42
N ILE A 245 -1.24 4.43 17.49
CA ILE A 245 0.18 4.15 17.25
C ILE A 245 1.11 5.29 17.73
N LEU A 246 0.60 6.48 18.08
CA LEU A 246 1.34 7.60 18.64
C LEU A 246 1.41 7.52 20.18
#